data_84b398b8ed35b9187796797cf4b5f245
#
_entry.id   84b398b8ed35b9187796797cf4b5f245
#
_cell.length_a   1.000
_cell.length_b   1.000
_cell.length_c   1.000
_cell.angle_alpha   90.00
_cell.angle_beta   90.00
_cell.angle_gamma   90.00
#
_symmetry.space_group_name_H-M   'P 1'
#
loop_
_entity.id
_entity.type
_entity.pdbx_description
1 polymer ?
#
loop_
_entity_poly.entity_id
_entity_poly.type
_entity_poly.pdbx_seq_one_letter_code
_entity_poly.pdbx_strand_id
1 'polypeptide(L)'
;MAPTRERLIAELRRHVRDDRVLAAIAEVPRELFVPPERRRSAWANEALPIGGGQTISQPLVVAHMAELLRIAPGARVLDVGTGSGYHAAILARLGARVWSVERDPALSEQAAANLAAAGIEDVELIVGDGTLGHAPAAPYDAVNVAASARREVPPALLDQLARGGRLVIPVGERLVLVGRDAEGRLHHADAGGVRFVPLVEGPAPD
;
A
#
# COMPACT_ATOMS: atom_id res chain seq x y z
N MET A 1 19.76 -18.34 -10.00
CA MET A 1 20.17 -17.00 -10.49
C MET A 1 19.53 -15.96 -9.56
N ALA A 2 20.26 -14.92 -9.19
CA ALA A 2 19.72 -13.86 -8.32
C ALA A 2 18.50 -13.19 -8.97
N PRO A 3 17.49 -12.77 -8.20
CA PRO A 3 16.35 -12.01 -8.70
C PRO A 3 16.83 -10.63 -9.18
N THR A 4 16.37 -10.20 -10.36
CA THR A 4 16.67 -8.87 -10.91
C THR A 4 15.39 -8.11 -11.18
N ARG A 5 15.50 -6.78 -11.26
CA ARG A 5 14.39 -5.88 -11.57
C ARG A 5 13.70 -6.30 -12.89
N GLU A 6 14.47 -6.51 -13.93
CA GLU A 6 13.97 -6.84 -15.28
C GLU A 6 13.18 -8.15 -15.28
N ARG A 7 13.64 -9.15 -14.52
CA ARG A 7 12.92 -10.42 -14.38
C ARG A 7 11.62 -10.27 -13.63
N LEU A 8 11.65 -9.50 -12.53
CA LEU A 8 10.43 -9.22 -11.79
C LEU A 8 9.41 -8.50 -12.69
N ILE A 9 9.79 -7.45 -13.40
CA ILE A 9 8.87 -6.73 -14.28
C ILE A 9 8.33 -7.65 -15.40
N ALA A 10 9.16 -8.50 -15.99
CA ALA A 10 8.72 -9.49 -16.98
C ALA A 10 7.72 -10.51 -16.41
N GLU A 11 7.88 -10.89 -15.14
CA GLU A 11 6.94 -11.75 -14.43
C GLU A 11 5.62 -11.02 -14.15
N LEU A 12 5.67 -9.80 -13.58
CA LEU A 12 4.50 -9.00 -13.25
C LEU A 12 3.64 -8.69 -14.48
N ARG A 13 4.25 -8.44 -15.64
CA ARG A 13 3.56 -8.14 -16.91
C ARG A 13 2.60 -9.25 -17.36
N ARG A 14 2.73 -10.47 -16.84
CA ARG A 14 1.80 -11.56 -17.13
C ARG A 14 0.47 -11.45 -16.40
N HIS A 15 0.44 -10.64 -15.34
CA HIS A 15 -0.68 -10.52 -14.40
C HIS A 15 -1.24 -9.09 -14.28
N VAL A 16 -0.40 -8.09 -14.50
CA VAL A 16 -0.69 -6.66 -14.39
C VAL A 16 -0.72 -6.04 -15.79
N ARG A 17 -1.78 -5.30 -16.10
CA ARG A 17 -2.01 -4.72 -17.43
C ARG A 17 -1.72 -3.22 -17.48
N ASP A 18 -1.74 -2.54 -16.33
CA ASP A 18 -1.41 -1.11 -16.26
C ASP A 18 0.10 -0.91 -16.35
N ASP A 19 0.57 -0.44 -17.52
CA ASP A 19 1.99 -0.15 -17.74
C ASP A 19 2.54 0.95 -16.82
N ARG A 20 1.69 1.85 -16.30
CA ARG A 20 2.09 2.87 -15.33
C ARG A 20 2.48 2.23 -13.99
N VAL A 21 1.72 1.22 -13.55
CA VAL A 21 2.02 0.45 -12.34
C VAL A 21 3.34 -0.30 -12.50
N LEU A 22 3.54 -0.95 -13.64
CA LEU A 22 4.80 -1.65 -13.93
C LEU A 22 6.00 -0.69 -13.97
N ALA A 23 5.83 0.50 -14.55
CA ALA A 23 6.85 1.55 -14.56
C ALA A 23 7.16 2.04 -13.15
N ALA A 24 6.15 2.33 -12.33
CA ALA A 24 6.34 2.76 -10.94
C ALA A 24 7.13 1.72 -10.12
N ILE A 25 6.80 0.41 -10.26
CA ILE A 25 7.55 -0.66 -9.59
C ILE A 25 8.99 -0.76 -10.12
N ALA A 26 9.21 -0.54 -11.40
CA ALA A 26 10.55 -0.56 -11.98
C ALA A 26 11.41 0.63 -11.53
N GLU A 27 10.81 1.80 -11.32
CA GLU A 27 11.51 3.02 -10.94
C GLU A 27 11.83 3.11 -9.45
N VAL A 28 10.92 2.63 -8.58
CA VAL A 28 11.12 2.68 -7.12
C VAL A 28 12.16 1.63 -6.71
N PRO A 29 13.30 2.04 -6.12
CA PRO A 29 14.40 1.13 -5.76
C PRO A 29 14.03 0.29 -4.53
N ARG A 30 13.36 -0.84 -4.76
CA ARG A 30 12.81 -1.71 -3.69
C ARG A 30 13.87 -2.14 -2.66
N GLU A 31 15.14 -2.21 -3.06
CA GLU A 31 16.27 -2.53 -2.18
C GLU A 31 16.49 -1.51 -1.06
N LEU A 32 15.98 -0.29 -1.19
CA LEU A 32 16.01 0.72 -0.12
C LEU A 32 14.93 0.50 0.95
N PHE A 33 13.91 -0.31 0.64
CA PHE A 33 12.77 -0.57 1.50
C PHE A 33 12.86 -1.92 2.23
N VAL A 34 14.01 -2.57 2.18
CA VAL A 34 14.30 -3.82 2.90
C VAL A 34 15.58 -3.68 3.72
N PRO A 35 15.73 -4.46 4.82
CA PRO A 35 16.96 -4.47 5.60
C PRO A 35 18.18 -4.84 4.74
N PRO A 36 19.39 -4.39 5.10
CA PRO A 36 20.61 -4.61 4.30
C PRO A 36 20.86 -6.07 3.93
N GLU A 37 20.58 -6.99 4.84
CA GLU A 37 20.75 -8.44 4.63
C GLU A 37 19.75 -9.04 3.63
N ARG A 38 18.66 -8.34 3.33
CA ARG A 38 17.62 -8.74 2.37
C ARG A 38 17.75 -8.09 1.00
N ARG A 39 18.65 -7.12 0.82
CA ARG A 39 18.79 -6.37 -0.45
C ARG A 39 19.04 -7.26 -1.67
N ARG A 40 19.77 -8.37 -1.50
CA ARG A 40 20.01 -9.33 -2.60
C ARG A 40 18.74 -10.03 -3.09
N SER A 41 17.71 -10.12 -2.23
CA SER A 41 16.39 -10.71 -2.53
C SER A 41 15.32 -9.67 -2.82
N ALA A 42 15.62 -8.37 -2.77
CA ALA A 42 14.63 -7.30 -2.87
C ALA A 42 13.76 -7.42 -4.13
N TRP A 43 14.32 -7.90 -5.24
CA TRP A 43 13.61 -8.08 -6.51
C TRP A 43 12.99 -9.47 -6.69
N ALA A 44 12.96 -10.32 -5.65
CA ALA A 44 12.18 -11.54 -5.65
C ALA A 44 10.68 -11.22 -5.54
N ASN A 45 9.84 -11.99 -6.23
CA ASN A 45 8.38 -11.83 -6.16
C ASN A 45 7.83 -12.53 -4.90
N GLU A 46 8.28 -12.08 -3.74
CA GLU A 46 7.92 -12.60 -2.42
C GLU A 46 7.85 -11.49 -1.37
N ALA A 47 7.12 -11.74 -0.28
CA ALA A 47 7.14 -10.90 0.91
C ALA A 47 8.46 -11.11 1.67
N LEU A 48 9.06 -10.03 2.19
CA LEU A 48 10.31 -10.08 2.94
C LEU A 48 10.14 -9.43 4.32
N PRO A 49 10.76 -9.97 5.39
CA PRO A 49 10.75 -9.34 6.71
C PRO A 49 11.42 -7.96 6.68
N ILE A 50 10.82 -6.99 7.41
CA ILE A 50 11.35 -5.62 7.55
C ILE A 50 11.62 -5.22 9.01
N GLY A 51 11.44 -6.11 9.96
CA GLY A 51 11.51 -5.84 11.40
C GLY A 51 10.13 -5.69 12.04
N GLY A 52 10.06 -5.61 13.38
CA GLY A 52 8.80 -5.43 14.12
C GLY A 52 7.74 -6.52 13.87
N GLY A 53 8.13 -7.71 13.39
CA GLY A 53 7.20 -8.75 12.96
C GLY A 53 6.45 -8.43 11.66
N GLN A 54 6.84 -7.36 10.95
CA GLN A 54 6.22 -6.88 9.72
C GLN A 54 6.98 -7.32 8.47
N THR A 55 6.32 -7.21 7.31
CA THR A 55 6.90 -7.57 6.02
C THR A 55 6.63 -6.49 4.98
N ILE A 56 7.57 -6.30 4.05
CA ILE A 56 7.26 -5.65 2.78
C ILE A 56 6.48 -6.64 1.92
N SER A 57 5.34 -6.23 1.38
CA SER A 57 4.45 -7.08 0.60
C SER A 57 5.12 -7.61 -0.68
N GLN A 58 4.68 -8.78 -1.15
CA GLN A 58 5.08 -9.35 -2.43
C GLN A 58 4.82 -8.34 -3.57
N PRO A 59 5.78 -8.11 -4.48
CA PRO A 59 5.61 -7.16 -5.59
C PRO A 59 4.37 -7.35 -6.44
N LEU A 60 3.98 -8.60 -6.72
CA LEU A 60 2.76 -8.88 -7.47
C LEU A 60 1.50 -8.38 -6.75
N VAL A 61 1.46 -8.54 -5.43
CA VAL A 61 0.31 -8.07 -4.63
C VAL A 61 0.27 -6.53 -4.60
N VAL A 62 1.42 -5.87 -4.42
CA VAL A 62 1.53 -4.40 -4.51
C VAL A 62 1.04 -3.88 -5.84
N ALA A 63 1.49 -4.51 -6.95
CA ALA A 63 1.10 -4.14 -8.30
C ALA A 63 -0.41 -4.33 -8.53
N HIS A 64 -0.96 -5.46 -8.09
CA HIS A 64 -2.37 -5.76 -8.24
C HIS A 64 -3.27 -4.79 -7.45
N MET A 65 -2.89 -4.47 -6.20
CA MET A 65 -3.61 -3.48 -5.41
C MET A 65 -3.57 -2.08 -6.05
N ALA A 66 -2.41 -1.64 -6.52
CA ALA A 66 -2.25 -0.35 -7.21
C ALA A 66 -3.08 -0.29 -8.51
N GLU A 67 -3.11 -1.37 -9.30
CA GLU A 67 -3.92 -1.47 -10.52
C GLU A 67 -5.42 -1.37 -10.22
N LEU A 68 -5.90 -2.05 -9.16
CA LEU A 68 -7.30 -2.01 -8.73
C LEU A 68 -7.75 -0.61 -8.29
N LEU A 69 -6.85 0.15 -7.68
CA LEU A 69 -7.11 1.51 -7.21
C LEU A 69 -7.25 2.52 -8.36
N ARG A 70 -6.68 2.26 -9.56
CA ARG A 70 -6.75 3.14 -10.74
C ARG A 70 -6.33 4.57 -10.43
N ILE A 71 -5.17 4.74 -9.80
CA ILE A 71 -4.66 6.05 -9.37
C ILE A 71 -4.53 7.00 -10.57
N ALA A 72 -5.20 8.14 -10.49
CA ALA A 72 -5.01 9.25 -11.42
C ALA A 72 -3.91 10.20 -10.92
N PRO A 73 -3.17 10.89 -11.80
CA PRO A 73 -2.25 11.94 -11.38
C PRO A 73 -2.99 13.02 -10.56
N GLY A 74 -2.39 13.42 -9.44
CA GLY A 74 -2.96 14.37 -8.48
C GLY A 74 -4.00 13.77 -7.53
N ALA A 75 -4.31 12.47 -7.62
CA ALA A 75 -5.25 11.80 -6.74
C ALA A 75 -4.80 11.89 -5.27
N ARG A 76 -5.78 12.06 -4.38
CA ARG A 76 -5.60 12.03 -2.93
C ARG A 76 -5.72 10.59 -2.45
N VAL A 77 -4.66 10.05 -1.89
CA VAL A 77 -4.61 8.63 -1.50
C VAL A 77 -4.31 8.49 -0.02
N LEU A 78 -5.13 7.72 0.68
CA LEU A 78 -4.83 7.21 2.01
C LEU A 78 -4.15 5.84 1.87
N ASP A 79 -3.01 5.67 2.51
CA ASP A 79 -2.31 4.40 2.65
C ASP A 79 -2.28 4.00 4.13
N VAL A 80 -2.76 2.81 4.45
CA VAL A 80 -2.85 2.29 5.82
C VAL A 80 -1.93 1.09 5.99
N GLY A 81 -1.02 1.19 6.95
CA GLY A 81 0.05 0.22 7.18
C GLY A 81 1.27 0.56 6.35
N THR A 82 1.90 1.71 6.64
CA THR A 82 3.09 2.22 5.95
C THR A 82 4.21 1.19 5.87
N GLY A 83 4.48 0.48 6.98
CA GLY A 83 5.56 -0.49 7.07
C GLY A 83 6.90 0.11 6.64
N SER A 84 7.49 -0.43 5.58
CA SER A 84 8.74 0.12 5.01
C SER A 84 8.57 1.42 4.21
N GLY A 85 7.34 1.82 3.88
CA GLY A 85 7.04 2.93 2.97
C GLY A 85 6.95 2.54 1.48
N TYR A 86 7.14 1.27 1.12
CA TYR A 86 7.20 0.86 -0.29
C TYR A 86 5.88 1.05 -1.04
N HIS A 87 4.73 0.68 -0.43
CA HIS A 87 3.41 0.92 -1.04
C HIS A 87 3.18 2.42 -1.27
N ALA A 88 3.41 3.23 -0.23
CA ALA A 88 3.31 4.69 -0.33
C ALA A 88 4.19 5.25 -1.45
N ALA A 89 5.43 4.74 -1.60
CA ALA A 89 6.34 5.14 -2.68
C ALA A 89 5.78 4.81 -4.08
N ILE A 90 5.18 3.62 -4.26
CA ILE A 90 4.54 3.24 -5.54
C ILE A 90 3.35 4.15 -5.84
N LEU A 91 2.49 4.44 -4.86
CA LEU A 91 1.33 5.32 -5.03
C LEU A 91 1.76 6.75 -5.39
N ALA A 92 2.79 7.28 -4.71
CA ALA A 92 3.36 8.58 -5.03
C ALA A 92 3.97 8.61 -6.45
N ARG A 93 4.69 7.56 -6.86
CA ARG A 93 5.26 7.45 -8.21
C ARG A 93 4.19 7.37 -9.30
N LEU A 94 2.99 6.90 -8.99
CA LEU A 94 1.81 6.98 -9.88
C LEU A 94 1.23 8.39 -9.99
N GLY A 95 1.77 9.36 -9.26
CA GLY A 95 1.38 10.77 -9.26
C GLY A 95 0.35 11.13 -8.18
N ALA A 96 0.16 10.29 -7.17
CA ALA A 96 -0.71 10.59 -6.04
C ALA A 96 -0.04 11.50 -5.02
N ARG A 97 -0.86 12.30 -4.30
CA ARG A 97 -0.52 12.83 -2.99
C ARG A 97 -0.97 11.82 -1.93
N VAL A 98 -0.03 11.32 -1.15
CA VAL A 98 -0.25 10.18 -0.25
C VAL A 98 -0.21 10.61 1.22
N TRP A 99 -1.20 10.20 1.99
CA TRP A 99 -1.20 10.22 3.46
C TRP A 99 -1.06 8.78 3.92
N SER A 100 0.07 8.45 4.55
CA SER A 100 0.36 7.08 4.96
C SER A 100 0.37 6.96 6.48
N VAL A 101 -0.50 6.10 7.01
CA VAL A 101 -0.71 5.92 8.45
C VAL A 101 -0.01 4.65 8.93
N GLU A 102 0.87 4.82 9.94
CA GLU A 102 1.56 3.72 10.61
C GLU A 102 1.33 3.81 12.12
N ARG A 103 1.01 2.69 12.75
CA ARG A 103 0.81 2.65 14.20
C ARG A 103 2.11 2.62 15.00
N ASP A 104 3.17 2.07 14.41
CA ASP A 104 4.49 1.94 15.03
C ASP A 104 5.38 3.14 14.68
N PRO A 105 5.72 4.01 15.67
CA PRO A 105 6.56 5.17 15.43
C PRO A 105 7.94 4.83 14.85
N ALA A 106 8.54 3.70 15.26
CA ALA A 106 9.86 3.29 14.79
C ALA A 106 9.81 2.86 13.31
N LEU A 107 8.75 2.16 12.90
CA LEU A 107 8.53 1.84 11.48
C LEU A 107 8.23 3.11 10.65
N SER A 108 7.46 4.06 11.20
CA SER A 108 7.20 5.34 10.54
C SER A 108 8.50 6.14 10.31
N GLU A 109 9.39 6.20 11.30
CA GLU A 109 10.72 6.83 11.16
C GLU A 109 11.57 6.13 10.11
N GLN A 110 11.60 4.80 10.12
CA GLN A 110 12.32 4.02 9.11
C GLN A 110 11.76 4.26 7.70
N ALA A 111 10.41 4.32 7.56
CA ALA A 111 9.77 4.64 6.29
C ALA A 111 10.14 6.03 5.78
N ALA A 112 10.21 7.04 6.66
CA ALA A 112 10.68 8.39 6.32
C ALA A 112 12.09 8.36 5.73
N ALA A 113 13.01 7.64 6.37
CA ALA A 113 14.38 7.49 5.87
C ALA A 113 14.44 6.79 4.50
N ASN A 114 13.64 5.72 4.33
CA ASN A 114 13.59 4.97 3.06
C ASN A 114 13.02 5.83 1.92
N LEU A 115 11.93 6.58 2.16
CA LEU A 115 11.30 7.47 1.20
C LEU A 115 12.25 8.59 0.78
N ALA A 116 12.92 9.22 1.73
CA ALA A 116 13.93 10.25 1.47
C ALA A 116 15.09 9.70 0.62
N ALA A 117 15.61 8.51 0.96
CA ALA A 117 16.66 7.84 0.20
C ALA A 117 16.23 7.48 -1.24
N ALA A 118 14.93 7.22 -1.45
CA ALA A 118 14.34 6.95 -2.76
C ALA A 118 13.93 8.21 -3.54
N GLY A 119 14.10 9.42 -2.96
CA GLY A 119 13.71 10.69 -3.57
C GLY A 119 12.18 10.83 -3.74
N ILE A 120 11.39 10.29 -2.80
CA ILE A 120 9.94 10.37 -2.79
C ILE A 120 9.51 11.45 -1.78
N GLU A 121 8.85 12.51 -2.27
CA GLU A 121 8.47 13.68 -1.46
C GLU A 121 6.94 13.79 -1.25
N ASP A 122 6.12 13.21 -2.14
CA ASP A 122 4.66 13.34 -2.14
C ASP A 122 3.97 12.38 -1.13
N VAL A 123 4.62 12.08 -0.01
CA VAL A 123 4.11 11.21 1.07
C VAL A 123 4.19 11.94 2.41
N GLU A 124 3.03 12.13 3.04
CA GLU A 124 2.89 12.60 4.40
C GLU A 124 2.72 11.41 5.35
N LEU A 125 3.64 11.24 6.29
CA LEU A 125 3.60 10.14 7.26
C LEU A 125 2.86 10.57 8.53
N ILE A 126 1.94 9.73 8.98
CA ILE A 126 1.12 9.94 10.18
C ILE A 126 1.30 8.74 11.11
N VAL A 127 1.71 9.00 12.35
CA VAL A 127 1.70 7.98 13.40
C VAL A 127 0.31 7.92 14.02
N GLY A 128 -0.37 6.77 13.93
CA GLY A 128 -1.72 6.63 14.44
C GLY A 128 -2.38 5.29 14.16
N ASP A 129 -3.63 5.19 14.59
CA ASP A 129 -4.48 4.02 14.35
C ASP A 129 -5.03 4.05 12.92
N GLY A 130 -4.52 3.16 12.06
CA GLY A 130 -4.93 3.06 10.67
C GLY A 130 -6.39 2.64 10.47
N THR A 131 -7.03 2.01 11.46
CA THR A 131 -8.46 1.65 11.38
C THR A 131 -9.37 2.88 11.38
N LEU A 132 -8.89 4.00 11.90
CA LEU A 132 -9.57 5.29 11.92
C LEU A 132 -9.28 6.13 10.66
N GLY A 133 -8.34 5.70 9.82
CA GLY A 133 -7.88 6.47 8.68
C GLY A 133 -7.20 7.78 9.09
N HIS A 134 -7.39 8.82 8.26
CA HIS A 134 -6.90 10.17 8.54
C HIS A 134 -7.92 11.23 8.06
N ALA A 135 -8.91 11.49 8.88
CA ALA A 135 -10.03 12.37 8.56
C ALA A 135 -9.65 13.82 8.17
N PRO A 136 -8.56 14.45 8.72
CA PRO A 136 -8.19 15.82 8.35
C PRO A 136 -7.90 16.04 6.87
N ALA A 137 -7.48 14.99 6.16
CA ALA A 137 -7.19 15.06 4.72
C ALA A 137 -8.26 14.39 3.84
N ALA A 138 -9.35 13.87 4.40
CA ALA A 138 -10.46 13.30 3.64
C ALA A 138 -11.24 14.39 2.84
N PRO A 139 -12.00 14.00 1.77
CA PRO A 139 -12.14 12.66 1.26
C PRO A 139 -10.97 12.23 0.36
N TYR A 140 -10.79 10.91 0.19
CA TYR A 140 -9.74 10.30 -0.63
C TYR A 140 -10.31 9.70 -1.91
N ASP A 141 -9.61 9.90 -3.03
CA ASP A 141 -9.93 9.27 -4.31
C ASP A 141 -9.62 7.78 -4.30
N ALA A 142 -8.61 7.40 -3.49
CA ALA A 142 -8.29 6.00 -3.28
C ALA A 142 -7.83 5.74 -1.83
N VAL A 143 -8.11 4.53 -1.34
CA VAL A 143 -7.65 4.03 -0.03
C VAL A 143 -6.98 2.67 -0.24
N ASN A 144 -5.70 2.59 0.09
CA ASN A 144 -4.93 1.37 0.11
C ASN A 144 -4.76 0.89 1.54
N VAL A 145 -5.04 -0.39 1.82
CA VAL A 145 -4.81 -0.95 3.16
C VAL A 145 -3.88 -2.16 3.05
N ALA A 146 -2.66 -2.01 3.58
CA ALA A 146 -1.62 -3.04 3.53
C ALA A 146 -1.58 -3.93 4.79
N ALA A 147 -2.72 -4.09 5.47
CA ALA A 147 -2.92 -4.96 6.61
C ALA A 147 -4.32 -5.58 6.55
N SER A 148 -4.51 -6.80 7.11
CA SER A 148 -5.76 -7.54 7.00
C SER A 148 -6.74 -7.21 8.12
N ALA A 149 -7.90 -6.68 7.77
CA ALA A 149 -9.03 -6.59 8.68
C ALA A 149 -9.58 -7.99 9.01
N ARG A 150 -10.03 -8.21 10.25
CA ARG A 150 -10.44 -9.55 10.71
C ARG A 150 -11.74 -10.03 10.09
N ARG A 151 -12.75 -9.17 9.96
CA ARG A 151 -14.11 -9.54 9.54
C ARG A 151 -14.70 -8.65 8.47
N GLU A 152 -14.48 -7.34 8.56
CA GLU A 152 -15.09 -6.35 7.68
C GLU A 152 -14.19 -5.14 7.47
N VAL A 153 -14.48 -4.35 6.46
CA VAL A 153 -13.79 -3.07 6.20
C VAL A 153 -14.11 -2.09 7.32
N PRO A 154 -13.11 -1.45 7.95
CA PRO A 154 -13.37 -0.44 8.99
C PRO A 154 -14.29 0.68 8.46
N PRO A 155 -15.40 1.00 9.17
CA PRO A 155 -16.35 2.00 8.71
C PRO A 155 -15.73 3.37 8.44
N ALA A 156 -14.77 3.81 9.28
CA ALA A 156 -14.10 5.09 9.12
C ALA A 156 -13.36 5.21 7.78
N LEU A 157 -12.82 4.10 7.23
CA LEU A 157 -12.17 4.11 5.92
C LEU A 157 -13.20 4.25 4.79
N LEU A 158 -14.38 3.64 4.96
CA LEU A 158 -15.48 3.81 4.01
C LEU A 158 -15.98 5.25 4.01
N ASP A 159 -16.18 5.86 5.19
CA ASP A 159 -16.68 7.22 5.31
C ASP A 159 -15.74 8.27 4.68
N GLN A 160 -14.42 8.00 4.70
CA GLN A 160 -13.40 8.86 4.11
C GLN A 160 -13.20 8.65 2.60
N LEU A 161 -13.86 7.67 1.98
CA LEU A 161 -13.77 7.42 0.54
C LEU A 161 -14.64 8.41 -0.25
N ALA A 162 -14.06 9.09 -1.23
CA ALA A 162 -14.75 10.01 -2.10
C ALA A 162 -15.80 9.31 -2.99
N ARG A 163 -16.78 10.04 -3.51
CA ARG A 163 -17.64 9.57 -4.60
C ARG A 163 -16.79 9.31 -5.84
N GLY A 164 -17.00 8.18 -6.49
CA GLY A 164 -16.14 7.70 -7.57
C GLY A 164 -14.84 7.03 -7.07
N GLY A 165 -14.56 7.07 -5.76
CA GLY A 165 -13.35 6.54 -5.16
C GLY A 165 -13.33 5.02 -5.04
N ARG A 166 -12.12 4.48 -4.82
CA ARG A 166 -11.84 3.05 -4.69
C ARG A 166 -11.04 2.74 -3.43
N LEU A 167 -11.41 1.67 -2.75
CA LEU A 167 -10.68 1.17 -1.60
C LEU A 167 -10.30 -0.29 -1.83
N VAL A 168 -9.05 -0.64 -1.55
CA VAL A 168 -8.55 -2.02 -1.60
C VAL A 168 -8.03 -2.40 -0.22
N ILE A 169 -8.54 -3.51 0.32
CA ILE A 169 -8.22 -4.00 1.67
C ILE A 169 -8.26 -5.53 1.73
N PRO A 170 -7.29 -6.18 2.37
CA PRO A 170 -7.44 -7.56 2.80
C PRO A 170 -8.48 -7.68 3.93
N VAL A 171 -9.42 -8.62 3.80
CA VAL A 171 -10.35 -9.01 4.87
C VAL A 171 -10.22 -10.52 5.06
N GLY A 172 -9.70 -10.95 6.21
CA GLY A 172 -9.24 -12.32 6.38
C GLY A 172 -8.18 -12.69 5.34
N GLU A 173 -8.46 -13.70 4.52
CA GLU A 173 -7.55 -14.15 3.44
C GLU A 173 -8.02 -13.70 2.04
N ARG A 174 -8.96 -12.77 1.95
CA ARG A 174 -9.50 -12.25 0.68
C ARG A 174 -9.15 -10.79 0.50
N LEU A 175 -8.73 -10.43 -0.72
CA LEU A 175 -8.61 -9.04 -1.12
C LEU A 175 -9.98 -8.52 -1.55
N VAL A 176 -10.43 -7.46 -0.93
CA VAL A 176 -11.73 -6.83 -1.20
C VAL A 176 -11.49 -5.49 -1.88
N LEU A 177 -12.15 -5.28 -3.01
CA LEU A 177 -12.26 -3.99 -3.67
C LEU A 177 -13.62 -3.38 -3.31
N VAL A 178 -13.62 -2.15 -2.80
CA VAL A 178 -14.83 -1.36 -2.59
C VAL A 178 -14.80 -0.15 -3.53
N GLY A 179 -15.86 0.04 -4.27
CA GLY A 179 -16.10 1.25 -5.05
C GLY A 179 -17.24 2.06 -4.45
N ARG A 180 -17.12 3.38 -4.38
CA ARG A 180 -18.23 4.28 -4.07
C ARG A 180 -18.70 4.94 -5.37
N ASP A 181 -19.96 4.70 -5.77
CA ASP A 181 -20.50 5.32 -6.99
C ASP A 181 -20.82 6.82 -6.83
N ALA A 182 -21.29 7.44 -7.90
CA ALA A 182 -21.64 8.87 -7.92
C ALA A 182 -22.80 9.22 -6.97
N GLU A 183 -23.69 8.27 -6.72
CA GLU A 183 -24.82 8.38 -5.78
C GLU A 183 -24.39 8.15 -4.33
N GLY A 184 -23.14 7.68 -4.10
CA GLY A 184 -22.58 7.41 -2.79
C GLY A 184 -22.80 5.97 -2.29
N ARG A 185 -23.36 5.07 -3.13
CA ARG A 185 -23.57 3.66 -2.77
C ARG A 185 -22.25 2.90 -2.84
N LEU A 186 -22.06 1.97 -1.93
CA LEU A 186 -20.87 1.12 -1.87
C LEU A 186 -21.10 -0.20 -2.61
N HIS A 187 -20.14 -0.57 -3.43
CA HIS A 187 -20.11 -1.82 -4.19
C HIS A 187 -18.86 -2.61 -3.81
N HIS A 188 -19.04 -3.85 -3.39
CA HIS A 188 -17.96 -4.74 -2.96
C HIS A 188 -17.70 -5.82 -4.01
N ALA A 189 -16.45 -6.10 -4.29
CA ALA A 189 -16.00 -7.17 -5.16
C ALA A 189 -14.83 -7.93 -4.52
N ASP A 190 -14.83 -9.25 -4.72
CA ASP A 190 -13.70 -10.11 -4.38
C ASP A 190 -12.61 -9.97 -5.44
N ALA A 191 -11.41 -9.63 -5.04
CA ALA A 191 -10.24 -9.43 -5.90
C ALA A 191 -9.17 -10.53 -5.73
N GLY A 192 -9.51 -11.65 -5.08
CA GLY A 192 -8.64 -12.82 -4.98
C GLY A 192 -8.13 -13.11 -3.57
N GLY A 193 -7.35 -14.18 -3.45
CA GLY A 193 -6.76 -14.60 -2.18
C GLY A 193 -5.45 -13.88 -1.90
N VAL A 194 -5.25 -13.44 -0.65
CA VAL A 194 -4.02 -12.78 -0.18
C VAL A 194 -3.75 -13.15 1.27
N ARG A 195 -2.50 -12.92 1.71
CA ARG A 195 -2.14 -13.04 3.12
C ARG A 195 -1.40 -11.79 3.55
N PHE A 196 -1.92 -11.14 4.58
CA PHE A 196 -1.34 -9.95 5.20
C PHE A 196 -1.21 -10.10 6.70
N VAL A 197 -0.36 -9.27 7.30
CA VAL A 197 -0.32 -9.06 8.75
C VAL A 197 -1.65 -8.47 9.21
N PRO A 198 -2.08 -8.70 10.47
CA PRO A 198 -3.34 -8.17 10.97
C PRO A 198 -3.36 -6.63 11.01
N LEU A 199 -4.48 -6.04 10.61
CA LEU A 199 -4.81 -4.66 10.91
C LEU A 199 -5.23 -4.60 12.39
N VAL A 200 -4.47 -3.87 13.20
CA VAL A 200 -4.63 -3.81 14.66
C VAL A 200 -5.11 -2.43 15.06
N GLU A 201 -6.15 -2.37 15.87
CA GLU A 201 -6.68 -1.14 16.47
C GLU A 201 -5.74 -0.56 17.54
N GLY A 202 -5.77 0.76 17.68
CA GLY A 202 -5.00 1.49 18.67
C GLY A 202 -3.53 1.72 18.30
N PRO A 203 -2.81 2.52 19.09
CA PRO A 203 -1.38 2.76 18.91
C PRO A 203 -0.58 1.47 19.15
N ALA A 204 0.70 1.47 18.72
CA ALA A 204 1.62 0.42 19.12
C ALA A 204 1.76 0.40 20.65
N PRO A 205 1.91 -0.77 21.27
CA PRO A 205 2.30 -0.83 22.68
C PRO A 205 3.70 -0.21 22.86
N ASP A 206 3.92 0.44 23.99
CA ASP A 206 5.21 1.01 24.41
C ASP A 206 6.31 -0.04 24.53
#